data_5a248ddf98e91e562e200e70b5b85b71
#
_entry.id   5a248ddf98e91e562e200e70b5b85b71
#
_cell.length_a   1.000
_cell.length_b   1.000
_cell.length_c   1.000
_cell.angle_alpha   90.00
_cell.angle_beta   90.00
_cell.angle_gamma   90.00
#
_symmetry.space_group_name_H-M   'P 1'
#
loop_
_entity.id
_entity.type
_entity.pdbx_description
1 polymer ?
#
loop_
_entity_poly.entity_id
_entity_poly.type
_entity_poly.pdbx_seq_one_letter_code
_entity_poly.pdbx_strand_id
1 'polypeptide(L)'
;MLTILGYWGLFAAGMTVTADDRRIKLSDFIVGIGAFEAIVGILQAIPATAKIVPNYFKEIFSGFSSGGMTYTKEYIATGFLCTPFALAAVLTVISAFALNGMLYDDKKARKIFYAISLALMTAADILACVVPAILGLGAVYVISLIIAAVKSGFAKDKKPFIACLVAFIVAGGIFTGLFASNEFRLMDEKIIFHDSFDRLSITGTGRGDDTEQWIYPYLWDDGMYTAEQNLIWGTGPDNWGTIFESGAIIDRSYNEYIDLLQSRGLIIFALTIVFLIMTIVKMCKLVAGFMKDKNGWTGCAVSAAVLCYLIQAFFNISSVTSSPYFWIAAGLVWSFTAVKS
;
A
#
# COMPACT_ATOMS: atom_id res chain seq x y z
N MET A 1 -2.51 1.15 -23.26
CA MET A 1 -1.14 0.82 -23.80
C MET A 1 -0.06 1.74 -23.27
N LEU A 2 -0.18 3.07 -23.32
CA LEU A 2 0.82 4.04 -22.79
C LEU A 2 1.15 3.84 -21.30
N THR A 3 0.15 3.54 -20.47
CA THR A 3 0.34 3.29 -19.03
C THR A 3 1.27 2.12 -18.75
N ILE A 4 1.14 1.03 -19.51
CA ILE A 4 1.98 -0.18 -19.37
C ILE A 4 3.42 0.15 -19.77
N LEU A 5 3.62 0.86 -20.88
CA LEU A 5 4.94 1.32 -21.30
C LEU A 5 5.57 2.24 -20.26
N GLY A 6 4.76 3.11 -19.63
CA GLY A 6 5.19 3.94 -18.50
C GLY A 6 5.68 3.09 -17.32
N TYR A 7 4.96 2.06 -16.93
CA TYR A 7 5.35 1.16 -15.84
C TYR A 7 6.65 0.40 -16.15
N TRP A 8 6.80 -0.11 -17.38
CA TRP A 8 8.06 -0.70 -17.81
C TRP A 8 9.22 0.29 -17.82
N GLY A 9 8.97 1.53 -18.21
CA GLY A 9 9.95 2.61 -18.12
C GLY A 9 10.38 2.88 -16.68
N LEU A 10 9.44 2.93 -15.74
CA LEU A 10 9.73 3.10 -14.31
C LEU A 10 10.50 1.92 -13.72
N PHE A 11 10.14 0.69 -14.09
CA PHE A 11 10.88 -0.50 -13.72
C PHE A 11 12.33 -0.44 -14.24
N ALA A 12 12.52 -0.12 -15.53
CA ALA A 12 13.84 0.04 -16.13
C ALA A 12 14.64 1.15 -15.44
N ALA A 13 14.02 2.31 -15.14
CA ALA A 13 14.65 3.38 -14.39
C ALA A 13 15.09 2.92 -13.00
N GLY A 14 14.25 2.16 -12.27
CA GLY A 14 14.62 1.54 -11.00
C GLY A 14 15.86 0.64 -11.12
N MET A 15 15.96 -0.14 -12.19
CA MET A 15 17.11 -1.01 -12.44
C MET A 15 18.44 -0.26 -12.65
N THR A 16 18.42 1.00 -13.08
CA THR A 16 19.64 1.79 -13.29
C THR A 16 20.28 2.29 -11.99
N VAL A 17 19.55 2.24 -10.87
CA VAL A 17 20.02 2.72 -9.56
C VAL A 17 20.85 1.61 -8.89
N THR A 18 22.12 1.50 -9.28
CA THR A 18 23.00 0.40 -8.83
C THR A 18 23.86 0.77 -7.61
N ALA A 19 24.19 2.04 -7.41
CA ALA A 19 25.04 2.50 -6.32
C ALA A 19 24.26 2.71 -5.02
N ASP A 20 24.79 2.27 -3.88
CA ASP A 20 24.12 2.33 -2.58
C ASP A 20 23.84 3.77 -2.12
N ASP A 21 24.75 4.70 -2.37
CA ASP A 21 24.55 6.12 -2.06
C ASP A 21 23.37 6.72 -2.84
N ARG A 22 23.17 6.31 -4.10
CA ARG A 22 22.03 6.72 -4.90
C ARG A 22 20.72 6.11 -4.40
N ARG A 23 20.74 4.84 -3.95
CA ARG A 23 19.58 4.18 -3.35
C ARG A 23 19.16 4.88 -2.07
N ILE A 24 20.12 5.27 -1.23
CA ILE A 24 19.85 6.01 0.00
C ILE A 24 19.26 7.40 -0.31
N LYS A 25 19.84 8.15 -1.26
CA LYS A 25 19.31 9.45 -1.67
C LYS A 25 17.90 9.34 -2.26
N LEU A 26 17.65 8.30 -3.05
CA LEU A 26 16.31 8.02 -3.57
C LEU A 26 15.33 7.68 -2.45
N SER A 27 15.75 6.92 -1.45
CA SER A 27 14.95 6.63 -0.26
C SER A 27 14.63 7.91 0.53
N ASP A 28 15.62 8.79 0.74
CA ASP A 28 15.43 10.09 1.40
C ASP A 28 14.37 10.93 0.65
N PHE A 29 14.46 10.96 -0.69
CA PHE A 29 13.54 11.71 -1.54
C PHE A 29 12.11 11.13 -1.49
N ILE A 30 11.97 9.81 -1.66
CA ILE A 30 10.68 9.12 -1.62
C ILE A 30 10.01 9.30 -0.25
N VAL A 31 10.76 9.14 0.85
CA VAL A 31 10.23 9.33 2.20
C VAL A 31 9.87 10.79 2.45
N GLY A 32 10.60 11.75 1.89
CA GLY A 32 10.25 13.17 1.93
C GLY A 32 8.91 13.46 1.26
N ILE A 33 8.67 12.88 0.07
CA ILE A 33 7.37 12.96 -0.61
C ILE A 33 6.26 12.33 0.25
N GLY A 34 6.49 11.13 0.78
CA GLY A 34 5.51 10.45 1.63
C GLY A 34 5.17 11.24 2.88
N ALA A 35 6.15 11.85 3.54
CA ALA A 35 5.92 12.71 4.69
C ALA A 35 5.12 13.97 4.33
N PHE A 36 5.38 14.57 3.17
CA PHE A 36 4.63 15.72 2.67
C PHE A 36 3.17 15.36 2.38
N GLU A 37 2.93 14.26 1.64
CA GLU A 37 1.58 13.74 1.38
C GLU A 37 0.83 13.39 2.66
N ALA A 38 1.54 12.80 3.64
CA ALA A 38 0.97 12.48 4.95
C ALA A 38 0.55 13.74 5.72
N ILE A 39 1.36 14.79 5.72
CA ILE A 39 1.00 16.07 6.36
C ILE A 39 -0.26 16.64 5.72
N VAL A 40 -0.32 16.69 4.39
CA VAL A 40 -1.50 17.18 3.67
C VAL A 40 -2.72 16.34 4.02
N GLY A 41 -2.61 15.00 3.98
CA GLY A 41 -3.70 14.09 4.33
C GLY A 41 -4.20 14.28 5.77
N ILE A 42 -3.29 14.43 6.74
CA ILE A 42 -3.66 14.72 8.14
C ILE A 42 -4.42 16.04 8.25
N LEU A 43 -3.95 17.10 7.57
CA LEU A 43 -4.62 18.39 7.58
C LEU A 43 -6.03 18.33 6.97
N GLN A 44 -6.24 17.49 5.96
CA GLN A 44 -7.55 17.25 5.35
C GLN A 44 -8.50 16.48 6.26
N ALA A 45 -7.97 15.57 7.08
CA ALA A 45 -8.76 14.73 7.97
C ALA A 45 -9.19 15.44 9.27
N ILE A 46 -8.59 16.57 9.62
CA ILE A 46 -8.92 17.33 10.83
C ILE A 46 -9.88 18.47 10.46
N PRO A 47 -11.12 18.52 11.02
CA PRO A 47 -12.14 19.52 10.66
C PRO A 47 -11.66 20.98 10.74
N ALA A 48 -10.82 21.30 11.73
CA ALA A 48 -10.33 22.67 11.91
C ALA A 48 -9.40 23.13 10.77
N THR A 49 -8.58 22.22 10.23
CA THR A 49 -7.58 22.49 9.18
C THR A 49 -8.07 22.15 7.77
N ALA A 50 -9.07 21.28 7.65
CA ALA A 50 -9.68 20.91 6.36
C ALA A 50 -10.31 22.12 5.63
N LYS A 51 -10.71 23.16 6.35
CA LYS A 51 -11.15 24.42 5.76
C LYS A 51 -10.04 25.19 5.05
N ILE A 52 -8.79 24.98 5.45
CA ILE A 52 -7.59 25.63 4.90
C ILE A 52 -6.98 24.79 3.80
N VAL A 53 -6.98 23.45 4.00
CA VAL A 53 -6.47 22.47 3.05
C VAL A 53 -7.62 21.52 2.67
N PRO A 54 -8.54 21.99 1.80
CA PRO A 54 -9.68 21.17 1.41
C PRO A 54 -9.24 19.98 0.56
N ASN A 55 -10.08 18.96 0.54
CA ASN A 55 -9.92 17.89 -0.43
C ASN A 55 -10.35 18.42 -1.81
N TYR A 56 -9.40 18.86 -2.61
CA TYR A 56 -9.62 19.47 -3.93
C TYR A 56 -10.29 18.51 -4.94
N PHE A 57 -10.27 17.22 -4.66
CA PHE A 57 -10.82 16.20 -5.54
C PHE A 57 -12.20 15.71 -5.11
N LYS A 58 -12.72 16.17 -3.97
CA LYS A 58 -14.04 15.80 -3.47
C LYS A 58 -15.14 16.04 -4.49
N GLU A 59 -15.13 17.20 -5.15
CA GLU A 59 -16.15 17.58 -6.14
C GLU A 59 -16.01 16.77 -7.44
N ILE A 60 -14.79 16.45 -7.85
CA ILE A 60 -14.52 15.64 -9.05
C ILE A 60 -15.02 14.21 -8.84
N PHE A 61 -14.84 13.65 -7.64
CA PHE A 61 -15.22 12.28 -7.33
C PHE A 61 -16.64 12.13 -6.77
N SER A 62 -17.27 13.19 -6.27
CA SER A 62 -18.69 13.15 -5.88
C SER A 62 -19.64 12.94 -7.06
N GLY A 63 -19.21 13.31 -8.29
CA GLY A 63 -19.91 13.02 -9.54
C GLY A 63 -19.65 11.63 -10.10
N PHE A 64 -18.58 10.96 -9.69
CA PHE A 64 -18.28 9.59 -10.01
C PHE A 64 -18.59 8.75 -8.76
N SER A 65 -19.84 8.37 -8.57
CA SER A 65 -20.17 7.29 -7.65
C SER A 65 -19.67 5.98 -8.27
N SER A 66 -18.37 5.74 -8.17
CA SER A 66 -17.83 4.42 -8.45
C SER A 66 -18.36 3.50 -7.35
N GLY A 67 -19.42 2.78 -7.71
CA GLY A 67 -19.90 1.64 -6.99
C GLY A 67 -20.19 1.82 -5.51
N GLY A 68 -21.27 2.54 -5.14
CA GLY A 68 -21.81 2.51 -3.78
C GLY A 68 -20.93 3.07 -2.66
N MET A 69 -19.65 3.30 -2.90
CA MET A 69 -18.78 4.04 -1.98
C MET A 69 -18.98 5.53 -2.21
N THR A 70 -20.09 6.05 -1.78
CA THR A 70 -20.26 7.49 -1.60
C THR A 70 -19.27 7.88 -0.51
N TYR A 71 -18.18 8.58 -0.88
CA TYR A 71 -17.31 9.25 0.08
C TYR A 71 -18.10 10.41 0.70
N THR A 72 -19.05 10.05 1.56
CA THR A 72 -19.91 11.01 2.26
C THR A 72 -19.18 11.78 3.35
N LYS A 73 -17.89 11.43 3.60
CA LYS A 73 -17.12 12.04 4.67
C LYS A 73 -16.41 13.30 4.19
N GLU A 74 -16.73 14.42 4.81
CA GLU A 74 -16.08 15.70 4.56
C GLU A 74 -14.60 15.71 4.93
N TYR A 75 -14.17 14.84 5.86
CA TYR A 75 -12.87 14.87 6.52
C TYR A 75 -12.15 13.53 6.40
N ILE A 76 -11.59 13.26 5.23
CA ILE A 76 -10.81 12.06 4.97
C ILE A 76 -9.45 12.42 4.36
N ALA A 77 -8.39 11.70 4.75
CA ALA A 77 -7.07 11.91 4.20
C ALA A 77 -6.99 11.39 2.76
N THR A 78 -6.68 12.26 1.81
CA THR A 78 -6.47 11.91 0.40
C THR A 78 -5.13 12.40 -0.15
N GLY A 79 -4.48 13.33 0.58
CA GLY A 79 -3.30 14.03 0.07
C GLY A 79 -3.61 14.73 -1.26
N PHE A 80 -2.61 14.76 -2.14
CA PHE A 80 -2.77 15.15 -3.55
C PHE A 80 -3.03 13.95 -4.48
N LEU A 81 -3.19 12.74 -3.95
CA LEU A 81 -3.35 11.51 -4.72
C LEU A 81 -4.81 11.20 -5.08
N CYS A 82 -5.69 12.16 -4.93
CA CYS A 82 -7.08 12.15 -5.34
C CYS A 82 -8.02 11.24 -4.56
N THR A 83 -7.56 10.10 -4.08
CA THR A 83 -8.39 9.13 -3.35
C THR A 83 -7.68 8.65 -2.08
N PRO A 84 -8.42 8.30 -1.00
CA PRO A 84 -7.83 7.72 0.19
C PRO A 84 -7.14 6.37 -0.11
N PHE A 85 -7.66 5.58 -1.04
CA PHE A 85 -7.04 4.32 -1.47
C PHE A 85 -5.65 4.53 -2.09
N ALA A 86 -5.51 5.55 -2.95
CA ALA A 86 -4.23 5.85 -3.58
C ALA A 86 -3.23 6.38 -2.55
N LEU A 87 -3.66 7.31 -1.67
CA LEU A 87 -2.80 7.84 -0.61
C LEU A 87 -2.28 6.71 0.27
N ALA A 88 -3.19 5.91 0.81
CA ALA A 88 -2.84 4.84 1.73
C ALA A 88 -1.94 3.77 1.07
N ALA A 89 -2.22 3.39 -0.19
CA ALA A 89 -1.38 2.45 -0.92
C ALA A 89 0.06 2.96 -1.10
N VAL A 90 0.22 4.25 -1.41
CA VAL A 90 1.52 4.89 -1.60
C VAL A 90 2.27 5.02 -0.28
N LEU A 91 1.60 5.52 0.78
CA LEU A 91 2.21 5.71 2.09
C LEU A 91 2.67 4.38 2.70
N THR A 92 1.90 3.31 2.54
CA THR A 92 2.27 1.97 2.99
C THR A 92 3.58 1.50 2.34
N VAL A 93 3.73 1.66 1.01
CA VAL A 93 4.96 1.30 0.29
C VAL A 93 6.15 2.14 0.77
N ILE A 94 5.95 3.45 0.94
CA ILE A 94 7.01 4.38 1.39
C ILE A 94 7.39 4.11 2.85
N SER A 95 6.45 3.71 3.70
CA SER A 95 6.69 3.38 5.11
C SER A 95 7.72 2.26 5.29
N ALA A 96 7.83 1.34 4.33
CA ALA A 96 8.86 0.31 4.34
C ALA A 96 10.28 0.90 4.26
N PHE A 97 10.48 1.95 3.45
CA PHE A 97 11.76 2.65 3.38
C PHE A 97 12.03 3.43 4.67
N ALA A 98 11.04 4.14 5.20
CA ALA A 98 11.18 4.92 6.42
C ALA A 98 11.51 4.01 7.63
N LEU A 99 10.81 2.89 7.79
CA LEU A 99 11.04 1.95 8.90
C LEU A 99 12.46 1.35 8.83
N ASN A 100 12.86 0.82 7.67
CA ASN A 100 14.19 0.22 7.54
C ASN A 100 15.32 1.26 7.63
N GLY A 101 15.12 2.48 7.11
CA GLY A 101 16.06 3.59 7.27
C GLY A 101 16.21 4.02 8.73
N MET A 102 15.11 4.13 9.47
CA MET A 102 15.12 4.40 10.92
C MET A 102 15.92 3.33 11.70
N LEU A 103 15.76 2.07 11.34
CA LEU A 103 16.40 0.96 12.05
C LEU A 103 17.91 0.87 11.74
N TYR A 104 18.32 1.04 10.49
CA TYR A 104 19.62 0.57 10.02
C TYR A 104 20.50 1.65 9.37
N ASP A 105 20.02 2.89 9.15
CA ASP A 105 20.89 3.95 8.64
C ASP A 105 21.98 4.32 9.64
N ASP A 106 23.17 4.72 9.16
CA ASP A 106 24.28 5.07 10.02
C ASP A 106 24.16 6.50 10.58
N LYS A 107 23.48 7.40 9.87
CA LYS A 107 23.39 8.82 10.24
C LYS A 107 22.20 9.08 11.17
N LYS A 108 22.50 9.53 12.40
CA LYS A 108 21.47 9.85 13.42
C LYS A 108 20.40 10.83 12.90
N ALA A 109 20.80 11.86 12.17
CA ALA A 109 19.85 12.84 11.60
C ALA A 109 18.86 12.19 10.64
N ARG A 110 19.31 11.26 9.77
CA ARG A 110 18.43 10.52 8.87
C ARG A 110 17.50 9.56 9.62
N LYS A 111 17.99 8.88 10.67
CA LYS A 111 17.13 8.05 11.53
C LYS A 111 15.97 8.85 12.13
N ILE A 112 16.25 10.05 12.62
CA ILE A 112 15.23 10.95 13.18
C ILE A 112 14.23 11.37 12.08
N PHE A 113 14.72 11.76 10.90
CA PHE A 113 13.89 12.11 9.76
C PHE A 113 12.97 10.95 9.38
N TYR A 114 13.51 9.74 9.25
CA TYR A 114 12.74 8.53 8.94
C TYR A 114 11.70 8.20 10.02
N ALA A 115 12.06 8.34 11.30
CA ALA A 115 11.13 8.08 12.41
C ALA A 115 9.94 9.05 12.42
N ILE A 116 10.19 10.34 12.23
CA ILE A 116 9.14 11.36 12.16
C ILE A 116 8.25 11.11 10.93
N SER A 117 8.86 10.88 9.77
CA SER A 117 8.13 10.58 8.53
C SER A 117 7.26 9.34 8.66
N LEU A 118 7.77 8.27 9.28
CA LEU A 118 7.04 7.04 9.52
C LEU A 118 5.81 7.28 10.42
N ALA A 119 5.96 8.05 11.50
CA ALA A 119 4.85 8.37 12.39
C ALA A 119 3.76 9.18 11.68
N LEU A 120 4.15 10.17 10.85
CA LEU A 120 3.22 10.96 10.04
C LEU A 120 2.49 10.09 9.01
N MET A 121 3.22 9.25 8.28
CA MET A 121 2.63 8.35 7.28
C MET A 121 1.69 7.32 7.92
N THR A 122 2.07 6.75 9.08
CA THR A 122 1.20 5.85 9.84
C THR A 122 -0.10 6.55 10.26
N ALA A 123 -0.04 7.78 10.76
CA ALA A 123 -1.23 8.53 11.13
C ALA A 123 -2.12 8.84 9.91
N ALA A 124 -1.52 9.24 8.79
CA ALA A 124 -2.26 9.53 7.57
C ALA A 124 -2.92 8.28 6.96
N ASP A 125 -2.24 7.12 6.99
CA ASP A 125 -2.79 5.83 6.55
C ASP A 125 -4.03 5.44 7.35
N ILE A 126 -3.98 5.63 8.68
CA ILE A 126 -5.12 5.35 9.55
C ILE A 126 -6.28 6.32 9.25
N LEU A 127 -5.98 7.62 9.07
CA LEU A 127 -6.96 8.65 8.76
C LEU A 127 -7.55 8.53 7.34
N ALA A 128 -6.87 7.83 6.44
CA ALA A 128 -7.42 7.47 5.13
C ALA A 128 -8.52 6.39 5.23
N CYS A 129 -8.62 5.67 6.36
CA CYS A 129 -9.64 4.66 6.63
C CYS A 129 -9.67 3.53 5.58
N VAL A 130 -8.52 3.14 5.04
CA VAL A 130 -8.38 2.10 4.01
C VAL A 130 -7.83 0.83 4.63
N VAL A 131 -8.68 -0.15 4.87
CA VAL A 131 -8.31 -1.42 5.53
C VAL A 131 -7.19 -2.18 4.80
N PRO A 132 -7.19 -2.35 3.47
CA PRO A 132 -6.08 -2.96 2.74
C PRO A 132 -4.71 -2.32 3.05
N ALA A 133 -4.67 -1.00 3.17
CA ALA A 133 -3.43 -0.29 3.49
C ALA A 133 -2.99 -0.52 4.94
N ILE A 134 -3.93 -0.55 5.88
CA ILE A 134 -3.65 -0.88 7.28
C ILE A 134 -3.07 -2.29 7.40
N LEU A 135 -3.61 -3.26 6.65
CA LEU A 135 -3.05 -4.62 6.57
C LEU A 135 -1.63 -4.61 5.96
N GLY A 136 -1.44 -3.85 4.87
CA GLY A 136 -0.12 -3.67 4.25
C GLY A 136 0.88 -3.02 5.20
N LEU A 137 0.48 -1.97 5.92
CA LEU A 137 1.30 -1.30 6.92
C LEU A 137 1.65 -2.25 8.08
N GLY A 138 0.66 -2.99 8.59
CA GLY A 138 0.88 -4.04 9.59
C GLY A 138 1.90 -5.08 9.12
N ALA A 139 1.80 -5.51 7.87
CA ALA A 139 2.77 -6.43 7.26
C ALA A 139 4.18 -5.83 7.20
N VAL A 140 4.35 -4.54 6.86
CA VAL A 140 5.66 -3.86 6.91
C VAL A 140 6.28 -3.96 8.30
N TYR A 141 5.52 -3.65 9.35
CA TYR A 141 6.02 -3.71 10.72
C TYR A 141 6.37 -5.15 11.15
N VAL A 142 5.47 -6.11 10.89
CA VAL A 142 5.68 -7.52 11.27
C VAL A 142 6.88 -8.11 10.55
N ILE A 143 7.00 -7.90 9.24
CA ILE A 143 8.14 -8.39 8.44
C ILE A 143 9.45 -7.76 8.93
N SER A 144 9.46 -6.45 9.14
CA SER A 144 10.64 -5.75 9.65
C SER A 144 11.03 -6.21 11.06
N LEU A 145 10.03 -6.53 11.91
CA LEU A 145 10.26 -7.08 13.24
C LEU A 145 10.89 -8.48 13.18
N ILE A 146 10.40 -9.34 12.30
CA ILE A 146 10.99 -10.67 12.06
C ILE A 146 12.44 -10.54 11.57
N ILE A 147 12.68 -9.67 10.59
CA ILE A 147 14.02 -9.41 10.07
C ILE A 147 14.94 -8.90 11.18
N ALA A 148 14.49 -7.93 11.98
CA ALA A 148 15.24 -7.37 13.07
C ALA A 148 15.53 -8.39 14.19
N ALA A 149 14.56 -9.26 14.52
CA ALA A 149 14.72 -10.34 15.47
C ALA A 149 15.79 -11.35 15.03
N VAL A 150 15.70 -11.81 13.78
CA VAL A 150 16.66 -12.77 13.22
C VAL A 150 18.05 -12.14 13.12
N LYS A 151 18.16 -10.91 12.59
CA LYS A 151 19.47 -10.20 12.52
C LYS A 151 20.06 -9.96 13.90
N SER A 152 19.25 -9.58 14.89
CA SER A 152 19.69 -9.38 16.27
C SER A 152 20.23 -10.67 16.91
N GLY A 153 19.66 -11.83 16.55
CA GLY A 153 20.16 -13.14 16.97
C GLY A 153 21.57 -13.42 16.42
N PHE A 154 21.81 -13.12 15.15
CA PHE A 154 23.12 -13.31 14.51
C PHE A 154 24.18 -12.31 14.95
N ALA A 155 23.82 -11.02 15.01
CA ALA A 155 24.76 -9.94 15.32
C ALA A 155 24.94 -9.68 16.82
N LYS A 156 24.13 -10.31 17.69
CA LYS A 156 24.07 -10.04 19.15
C LYS A 156 23.74 -8.58 19.51
N ASP A 157 23.30 -7.78 18.53
CA ASP A 157 22.83 -6.40 18.73
C ASP A 157 21.31 -6.35 18.72
N LYS A 158 20.72 -6.13 19.89
CA LYS A 158 19.26 -6.07 20.09
C LYS A 158 18.63 -4.71 19.77
N LYS A 159 19.46 -3.68 19.50
CA LYS A 159 18.95 -2.30 19.30
C LYS A 159 17.94 -2.20 18.13
N PRO A 160 18.18 -2.77 16.92
CA PRO A 160 17.20 -2.69 15.84
C PRO A 160 15.89 -3.39 16.18
N PHE A 161 15.95 -4.53 16.87
CA PHE A 161 14.75 -5.26 17.29
C PHE A 161 13.91 -4.44 18.27
N ILE A 162 14.56 -3.88 19.31
CA ILE A 162 13.88 -3.04 20.31
C ILE A 162 13.30 -1.79 19.64
N ALA A 163 14.05 -1.14 18.75
CA ALA A 163 13.58 0.04 18.03
C ALA A 163 12.37 -0.28 17.13
N CYS A 164 12.38 -1.41 16.45
CA CYS A 164 11.24 -1.88 15.63
C CYS A 164 10.03 -2.20 16.51
N LEU A 165 10.23 -2.86 17.64
CA LEU A 165 9.16 -3.16 18.60
C LEU A 165 8.53 -1.88 19.17
N VAL A 166 9.35 -0.90 19.53
CA VAL A 166 8.87 0.42 20.00
C VAL A 166 8.08 1.12 18.88
N ALA A 167 8.59 1.12 17.65
CA ALA A 167 7.88 1.70 16.52
C ALA A 167 6.52 1.02 16.27
N PHE A 168 6.45 -0.30 16.38
CA PHE A 168 5.20 -1.06 16.28
C PHE A 168 4.21 -0.71 17.40
N ILE A 169 4.68 -0.58 18.64
CA ILE A 169 3.84 -0.15 19.78
C ILE A 169 3.35 1.28 19.57
N VAL A 170 4.20 2.19 19.08
CA VAL A 170 3.82 3.58 18.78
C VAL A 170 2.76 3.61 17.68
N ALA A 171 2.93 2.82 16.61
CA ALA A 171 1.93 2.70 15.53
C ALA A 171 0.58 2.19 16.07
N GLY A 172 0.60 1.16 16.92
CA GLY A 172 -0.60 0.68 17.62
C GLY A 172 -1.22 1.74 18.53
N GLY A 173 -0.40 2.54 19.22
CA GLY A 173 -0.85 3.66 20.02
C GLY A 173 -1.51 4.77 19.20
N ILE A 174 -0.94 5.11 18.03
CA ILE A 174 -1.55 6.06 17.07
C ILE A 174 -2.89 5.51 16.60
N PHE A 175 -2.94 4.25 16.17
CA PHE A 175 -4.18 3.59 15.74
C PHE A 175 -5.25 3.64 16.84
N THR A 176 -4.92 3.17 18.04
CA THR A 176 -5.86 3.16 19.18
C THR A 176 -6.30 4.56 19.58
N GLY A 177 -5.38 5.52 19.59
CA GLY A 177 -5.67 6.91 19.93
C GLY A 177 -6.61 7.56 18.92
N LEU A 178 -6.38 7.38 17.63
CA LEU A 178 -7.24 7.91 16.57
C LEU A 178 -8.60 7.21 16.56
N PHE A 179 -8.64 5.89 16.78
CA PHE A 179 -9.86 5.12 16.89
C PHE A 179 -10.71 5.58 18.09
N ALA A 180 -10.09 5.69 19.27
CA ALA A 180 -10.77 6.15 20.48
C ALA A 180 -11.23 7.61 20.36
N SER A 181 -10.44 8.50 19.74
CA SER A 181 -10.82 9.88 19.51
C SER A 181 -12.08 10.01 18.64
N ASN A 182 -12.26 9.07 17.73
CA ASN A 182 -13.46 9.00 16.90
C ASN A 182 -14.69 8.54 17.66
N GLU A 183 -14.59 7.55 18.54
CA GLU A 183 -15.70 7.13 19.41
C GLU A 183 -16.11 8.25 20.39
N PHE A 184 -15.15 9.03 20.89
CA PHE A 184 -15.38 10.17 21.76
C PHE A 184 -15.82 11.46 21.03
N ARG A 185 -16.24 11.36 19.76
CA ARG A 185 -16.77 12.47 18.96
C ARG A 185 -15.85 13.67 18.77
N LEU A 186 -14.56 13.48 18.68
CA LEU A 186 -13.69 14.53 18.15
C LEU A 186 -13.97 14.81 16.67
N MET A 187 -14.64 13.87 15.99
CA MET A 187 -15.25 13.99 14.67
C MET A 187 -16.71 13.57 14.77
N ASP A 188 -17.64 14.40 14.33
CA ASP A 188 -19.10 14.17 14.45
C ASP A 188 -19.63 12.95 13.68
N GLU A 189 -18.80 12.24 12.96
CA GLU A 189 -19.15 11.05 12.20
C GLU A 189 -18.27 9.85 12.61
N LYS A 190 -18.90 8.70 12.80
CA LYS A 190 -18.20 7.44 13.04
C LYS A 190 -17.23 7.16 11.89
N ILE A 191 -15.92 6.98 12.20
CA ILE A 191 -14.99 6.49 11.20
C ILE A 191 -15.45 5.09 10.78
N ILE A 192 -15.39 4.81 9.49
CA ILE A 192 -15.83 3.58 8.83
C ILE A 192 -14.98 2.34 9.25
N PHE A 193 -14.24 2.38 10.37
CA PHE A 193 -13.48 1.20 10.80
C PHE A 193 -14.38 0.02 11.11
N HIS A 194 -15.51 0.24 11.76
CA HIS A 194 -16.46 -0.83 12.07
C HIS A 194 -17.02 -1.43 10.78
N ASP A 195 -17.52 -0.58 9.88
CA ASP A 195 -18.08 -1.03 8.60
C ASP A 195 -17.00 -1.64 7.67
N SER A 196 -15.76 -1.15 7.75
CA SER A 196 -14.67 -1.68 6.93
C SER A 196 -14.14 -3.02 7.43
N PHE A 197 -14.10 -3.25 8.75
CA PHE A 197 -13.77 -4.56 9.32
C PHE A 197 -14.88 -5.59 9.07
N ASP A 198 -16.14 -5.18 9.11
CA ASP A 198 -17.25 -6.03 8.73
C ASP A 198 -17.19 -6.41 7.24
N ARG A 199 -16.72 -5.51 6.38
CA ARG A 199 -16.45 -5.76 4.94
C ARG A 199 -15.30 -6.73 4.69
N LEU A 200 -14.33 -6.85 5.61
CA LEU A 200 -13.26 -7.85 5.56
C LEU A 200 -13.68 -9.20 6.14
N SER A 201 -14.85 -9.31 6.73
CA SER A 201 -15.34 -10.56 7.28
C SER A 201 -15.64 -11.54 6.14
N ILE A 202 -14.67 -12.42 5.86
CA ILE A 202 -14.75 -13.48 4.85
C ILE A 202 -15.79 -14.55 5.22
N THR A 203 -16.33 -14.53 6.45
CA THR A 203 -17.10 -15.62 7.03
C THR A 203 -18.60 -15.37 7.13
N GLY A 204 -19.12 -14.23 6.73
CA GLY A 204 -20.53 -13.95 6.88
C GLY A 204 -21.41 -14.66 5.85
N THR A 205 -22.35 -15.38 6.37
CA THR A 205 -23.38 -16.13 5.63
C THR A 205 -24.70 -15.34 5.48
N GLY A 206 -24.67 -14.03 5.67
CA GLY A 206 -25.87 -13.19 5.69
C GLY A 206 -26.32 -12.79 4.31
N ARG A 207 -27.28 -13.46 3.75
CA ARG A 207 -28.23 -12.97 2.73
C ARG A 207 -29.28 -12.14 3.47
N GLY A 208 -28.91 -10.93 3.92
CA GLY A 208 -29.85 -9.99 4.52
C GLY A 208 -29.88 -8.70 3.70
N ASP A 209 -30.92 -7.93 3.79
CA ASP A 209 -31.18 -6.70 3.02
C ASP A 209 -30.12 -5.59 3.13
N ASP A 210 -29.07 -5.78 3.92
CA ASP A 210 -27.91 -4.90 4.04
C ASP A 210 -26.80 -5.35 3.08
N THR A 211 -27.02 -5.16 1.79
CA THR A 211 -26.16 -5.57 0.67
C THR A 211 -24.78 -4.89 0.62
N GLU A 212 -24.49 -3.93 1.47
CA GLU A 212 -23.21 -3.19 1.49
C GLU A 212 -22.08 -3.92 2.25
N GLN A 213 -22.38 -4.87 3.13
CA GLN A 213 -21.38 -5.50 4.00
C GLN A 213 -20.49 -6.57 3.32
N TRP A 214 -20.92 -7.10 2.16
CA TRP A 214 -20.32 -8.31 1.53
C TRP A 214 -19.77 -8.09 0.14
N ILE A 215 -19.34 -6.89 -0.15
CA ILE A 215 -19.01 -6.48 -1.51
C ILE A 215 -17.82 -7.26 -2.10
N TYR A 216 -16.76 -7.50 -1.32
CA TYR A 216 -15.54 -8.15 -1.84
C TYR A 216 -15.75 -9.59 -2.32
N PRO A 217 -16.30 -10.53 -1.53
CA PRO A 217 -16.52 -11.89 -2.00
C PRO A 217 -17.42 -11.94 -3.24
N TYR A 218 -18.46 -11.10 -3.28
CA TYR A 218 -19.34 -11.02 -4.44
C TYR A 218 -18.62 -10.52 -5.69
N LEU A 219 -17.82 -9.45 -5.57
CA LEU A 219 -17.03 -8.92 -6.68
C LEU A 219 -15.95 -9.89 -7.16
N TRP A 220 -15.37 -10.65 -6.23
CA TRP A 220 -14.38 -11.67 -6.59
C TRP A 220 -15.02 -12.83 -7.36
N ASP A 221 -16.19 -13.28 -6.90
CA ASP A 221 -16.94 -14.36 -7.56
C ASP A 221 -17.37 -13.95 -8.97
N ASP A 222 -17.96 -12.76 -9.12
CA ASP A 222 -18.37 -12.21 -10.41
C ASP A 222 -17.18 -11.94 -11.34
N GLY A 223 -16.06 -11.39 -10.81
CA GLY A 223 -14.82 -11.21 -11.55
C GLY A 223 -14.21 -12.53 -12.02
N MET A 224 -14.22 -13.57 -11.17
CA MET A 224 -13.77 -14.92 -11.55
C MET A 224 -14.69 -15.56 -12.59
N TYR A 225 -16.01 -15.46 -12.42
CA TYR A 225 -16.96 -15.92 -13.41
C TYR A 225 -16.73 -15.30 -14.78
N THR A 226 -16.50 -13.98 -14.82
CA THR A 226 -16.18 -13.27 -16.07
C THR A 226 -14.84 -13.71 -16.67
N ALA A 227 -13.83 -13.97 -15.82
CA ALA A 227 -12.53 -14.50 -16.24
C ALA A 227 -12.68 -15.90 -16.89
N GLU A 228 -13.52 -16.77 -16.35
CA GLU A 228 -13.79 -18.10 -16.91
C GLU A 228 -14.42 -18.03 -18.31
N GLN A 229 -15.32 -17.08 -18.54
CA GLN A 229 -15.95 -16.88 -19.86
C GLN A 229 -14.97 -16.36 -20.92
N ASN A 230 -13.89 -15.69 -20.51
CA ASN A 230 -12.91 -15.06 -21.40
C ASN A 230 -11.47 -15.46 -21.05
N LEU A 231 -11.25 -16.72 -20.66
CA LEU A 231 -10.06 -17.20 -19.98
C LEU A 231 -8.74 -16.88 -20.70
N ILE A 232 -8.66 -17.04 -22.01
CA ILE A 232 -7.40 -16.92 -22.74
C ILE A 232 -7.00 -15.46 -22.95
N TRP A 233 -7.91 -14.63 -23.42
CA TRP A 233 -7.62 -13.26 -23.87
C TRP A 233 -8.08 -12.19 -22.89
N GLY A 234 -8.96 -12.54 -21.94
CA GLY A 234 -9.63 -11.59 -21.06
C GLY A 234 -10.68 -10.75 -21.80
N THR A 235 -11.36 -9.92 -21.05
CA THR A 235 -12.40 -9.00 -21.57
C THR A 235 -11.81 -7.73 -22.18
N GLY A 236 -10.54 -7.44 -21.95
CA GLY A 236 -9.92 -6.15 -22.21
C GLY A 236 -9.99 -5.22 -20.98
N PRO A 237 -9.06 -4.24 -20.90
CA PRO A 237 -9.07 -3.26 -19.81
C PRO A 237 -10.38 -2.48 -19.78
N ASP A 238 -10.90 -2.23 -18.57
CA ASP A 238 -12.09 -1.42 -18.29
C ASP A 238 -13.38 -1.90 -18.98
N ASN A 239 -13.45 -3.18 -19.41
CA ASN A 239 -14.63 -3.78 -20.06
C ASN A 239 -15.42 -4.69 -19.12
N TRP A 240 -15.27 -4.54 -17.84
CA TRP A 240 -16.04 -5.24 -16.84
C TRP A 240 -16.70 -4.26 -15.89
N GLY A 241 -17.87 -4.61 -15.42
CA GLY A 241 -18.59 -3.89 -14.38
C GLY A 241 -19.82 -4.66 -13.97
N THR A 242 -20.10 -4.63 -12.69
CA THR A 242 -21.30 -5.20 -12.10
C THR A 242 -22.26 -4.09 -11.72
N ILE A 243 -23.54 -4.29 -12.00
CA ILE A 243 -24.62 -3.37 -11.64
C ILE A 243 -25.39 -4.00 -10.48
N PHE A 244 -25.39 -3.31 -9.35
CA PHE A 244 -26.17 -3.71 -8.18
C PHE A 244 -27.65 -3.34 -8.31
N GLU A 245 -28.52 -3.98 -7.53
CA GLU A 245 -29.95 -3.64 -7.47
C GLU A 245 -30.21 -2.17 -7.11
N SER A 246 -29.30 -1.56 -6.35
CA SER A 246 -29.30 -0.12 -6.08
C SER A 246 -29.01 0.78 -7.27
N GLY A 247 -28.65 0.20 -8.43
CA GLY A 247 -28.20 0.93 -9.62
C GLY A 247 -26.73 1.39 -9.55
N ALA A 248 -26.01 1.07 -8.48
CA ALA A 248 -24.59 1.35 -8.39
C ALA A 248 -23.80 0.47 -9.36
N ILE A 249 -22.84 1.07 -10.08
CA ILE A 249 -21.95 0.37 -11.00
C ILE A 249 -20.57 0.27 -10.35
N ILE A 250 -20.05 -0.95 -10.21
CA ILE A 250 -18.68 -1.20 -9.75
C ILE A 250 -17.92 -1.81 -10.93
N ASP A 251 -16.81 -1.19 -11.29
CA ASP A 251 -16.00 -1.53 -12.46
C ASP A 251 -14.67 -2.24 -12.09
N ARG A 252 -14.52 -2.67 -10.83
CA ARG A 252 -13.31 -3.33 -10.30
C ARG A 252 -13.66 -4.42 -9.30
N SER A 253 -12.91 -5.50 -9.31
CA SER A 253 -13.07 -6.58 -8.32
C SER A 253 -12.45 -6.25 -6.95
N TYR A 254 -11.72 -5.14 -6.82
CA TYR A 254 -10.90 -4.81 -5.65
C TYR A 254 -9.89 -5.92 -5.29
N ASN A 255 -9.40 -6.61 -6.32
CA ASN A 255 -8.32 -7.58 -6.25
C ASN A 255 -7.52 -7.51 -7.55
N GLU A 256 -6.31 -6.94 -7.50
CA GLU A 256 -5.48 -6.73 -8.70
C GLU A 256 -5.19 -8.03 -9.46
N TYR A 257 -5.18 -9.17 -8.80
CA TYR A 257 -4.91 -10.46 -9.45
C TYR A 257 -6.13 -10.94 -10.23
N ILE A 258 -7.33 -10.78 -9.70
CA ILE A 258 -8.59 -11.10 -10.40
C ILE A 258 -8.78 -10.11 -11.56
N ASP A 259 -8.61 -8.80 -11.31
CA ASP A 259 -8.68 -7.78 -12.36
C ASP A 259 -7.69 -8.04 -13.49
N LEU A 260 -6.48 -8.51 -13.17
CA LEU A 260 -5.47 -8.86 -14.17
C LEU A 260 -5.89 -10.09 -15.00
N LEU A 261 -6.37 -11.15 -14.34
CA LEU A 261 -6.81 -12.37 -15.01
C LEU A 261 -8.01 -12.08 -15.92
N GLN A 262 -9.03 -11.43 -15.39
CA GLN A 262 -10.26 -11.10 -16.06
C GLN A 262 -10.04 -10.16 -17.25
N SER A 263 -9.25 -9.08 -17.07
CA SER A 263 -9.07 -8.08 -18.14
C SER A 263 -8.05 -8.48 -19.19
N ARG A 264 -7.03 -9.31 -18.86
CA ARG A 264 -5.89 -9.61 -19.74
C ARG A 264 -5.72 -11.07 -20.07
N GLY A 265 -6.52 -11.95 -19.47
CA GLY A 265 -6.54 -13.37 -19.69
C GLY A 265 -5.35 -14.13 -19.09
N LEU A 266 -5.42 -15.44 -19.21
CA LEU A 266 -4.52 -16.39 -18.55
C LEU A 266 -3.06 -16.23 -18.99
N ILE A 267 -2.81 -15.92 -20.27
CA ILE A 267 -1.44 -15.81 -20.78
C ILE A 267 -0.67 -14.68 -20.07
N ILE A 268 -1.26 -13.48 -20.03
CA ILE A 268 -0.64 -12.30 -19.40
C ILE A 268 -0.59 -12.49 -17.89
N PHE A 269 -1.63 -13.07 -17.30
CA PHE A 269 -1.67 -13.42 -15.89
C PHE A 269 -0.50 -14.36 -15.53
N ALA A 270 -0.30 -15.46 -16.26
CA ALA A 270 0.77 -16.42 -16.01
C ALA A 270 2.15 -15.76 -16.13
N LEU A 271 2.39 -14.95 -17.16
CA LEU A 271 3.64 -14.20 -17.31
C LEU A 271 3.89 -13.24 -16.14
N THR A 272 2.84 -12.57 -15.66
CA THR A 272 2.94 -11.69 -14.50
C THR A 272 3.27 -12.48 -13.23
N ILE A 273 2.62 -13.62 -13.00
CA ILE A 273 2.93 -14.50 -11.86
C ILE A 273 4.38 -14.99 -11.91
N VAL A 274 4.89 -15.39 -13.07
CA VAL A 274 6.31 -15.77 -13.23
C VAL A 274 7.23 -14.60 -12.87
N PHE A 275 6.94 -13.38 -13.34
CA PHE A 275 7.70 -12.19 -12.99
C PHE A 275 7.67 -11.91 -11.47
N LEU A 276 6.50 -12.05 -10.83
CA LEU A 276 6.36 -11.86 -9.39
C LEU A 276 7.17 -12.92 -8.60
N ILE A 277 7.10 -14.18 -9.00
CA ILE A 277 7.90 -15.26 -8.39
C ILE A 277 9.39 -14.96 -8.51
N MET A 278 9.86 -14.56 -9.70
CA MET A 278 11.27 -14.19 -9.89
C MET A 278 11.67 -13.00 -9.01
N THR A 279 10.79 -12.02 -8.85
CA THR A 279 11.01 -10.85 -7.98
C THR A 279 11.08 -11.27 -6.52
N ILE A 280 10.17 -12.12 -6.04
CA ILE A 280 10.17 -12.66 -4.66
C ILE A 280 11.47 -13.45 -4.40
N VAL A 281 11.90 -14.30 -5.31
CA VAL A 281 13.17 -15.03 -5.17
C VAL A 281 14.36 -14.07 -5.02
N LYS A 282 14.38 -12.97 -5.78
CA LYS A 282 15.41 -11.93 -5.64
C LYS A 282 15.32 -11.22 -4.29
N MET A 283 14.11 -10.86 -3.84
CA MET A 283 13.88 -10.27 -2.52
C MET A 283 14.41 -11.18 -1.40
N CYS A 284 14.12 -12.47 -1.43
CA CYS A 284 14.66 -13.44 -0.46
C CYS A 284 16.20 -13.45 -0.46
N LYS A 285 16.84 -13.37 -1.63
CA LYS A 285 18.30 -13.27 -1.73
C LYS A 285 18.85 -11.96 -1.18
N LEU A 286 18.15 -10.84 -1.37
CA LEU A 286 18.53 -9.54 -0.81
C LEU A 286 18.45 -9.54 0.71
N VAL A 287 17.35 -10.03 1.28
CA VAL A 287 17.18 -10.14 2.73
C VAL A 287 18.23 -11.09 3.33
N ALA A 288 18.48 -12.25 2.70
CA ALA A 288 19.52 -13.15 3.15
C ALA A 288 20.93 -12.54 3.05
N GLY A 289 21.17 -11.72 2.02
CA GLY A 289 22.43 -10.96 1.89
C GLY A 289 22.58 -9.91 2.98
N PHE A 290 21.51 -9.20 3.31
CA PHE A 290 21.49 -8.23 4.41
C PHE A 290 21.73 -8.90 5.78
N MET A 291 21.17 -10.08 6.02
CA MET A 291 21.41 -10.85 7.24
C MET A 291 22.89 -11.22 7.41
N LYS A 292 23.63 -11.36 6.33
CA LYS A 292 25.06 -11.70 6.29
C LYS A 292 25.97 -10.46 6.11
N ASP A 293 25.45 -9.26 6.30
CA ASP A 293 26.15 -7.97 6.12
C ASP A 293 26.80 -7.80 4.71
N LYS A 294 26.24 -8.47 3.69
CA LYS A 294 26.70 -8.36 2.29
C LYS A 294 26.03 -7.22 1.53
N ASN A 295 24.84 -6.78 1.97
CA ASN A 295 24.04 -5.75 1.32
C ASN A 295 23.61 -4.70 2.34
N GLY A 296 23.46 -3.46 1.89
CA GLY A 296 22.91 -2.37 2.70
C GLY A 296 21.42 -2.58 3.05
N TRP A 297 20.93 -1.80 4.00
CA TRP A 297 19.55 -1.84 4.48
C TRP A 297 18.51 -1.53 3.39
N THR A 298 18.90 -0.79 2.34
CA THR A 298 18.02 -0.45 1.23
C THR A 298 17.46 -1.68 0.52
N GLY A 299 18.22 -2.78 0.49
CA GLY A 299 17.73 -4.06 -0.06
C GLY A 299 16.55 -4.65 0.74
N CYS A 300 16.59 -4.54 2.08
CA CYS A 300 15.45 -4.92 2.93
C CYS A 300 14.27 -3.98 2.76
N ALA A 301 14.51 -2.68 2.73
CA ALA A 301 13.47 -1.68 2.54
C ALA A 301 12.68 -1.90 1.25
N VAL A 302 13.38 -2.08 0.13
CA VAL A 302 12.75 -2.34 -1.17
C VAL A 302 11.99 -3.66 -1.18
N SER A 303 12.55 -4.70 -0.55
CA SER A 303 11.87 -6.00 -0.44
C SER A 303 10.58 -5.91 0.38
N ALA A 304 10.62 -5.20 1.51
CA ALA A 304 9.43 -4.95 2.33
C ALA A 304 8.40 -4.12 1.57
N ALA A 305 8.82 -3.08 0.83
CA ALA A 305 7.95 -2.23 0.02
C ALA A 305 7.20 -3.03 -1.06
N VAL A 306 7.90 -3.87 -1.81
CA VAL A 306 7.28 -4.74 -2.82
C VAL A 306 6.31 -5.73 -2.17
N LEU A 307 6.72 -6.36 -1.05
CA LEU A 307 5.89 -7.38 -0.41
C LEU A 307 4.60 -6.78 0.18
N CYS A 308 4.68 -5.60 0.80
CA CYS A 308 3.47 -4.95 1.33
C CYS A 308 2.52 -4.51 0.20
N TYR A 309 3.04 -4.05 -0.95
CA TYR A 309 2.20 -3.78 -2.11
C TYR A 309 1.49 -5.05 -2.59
N LEU A 310 2.21 -6.17 -2.72
CA LEU A 310 1.61 -7.44 -3.14
C LEU A 310 0.53 -7.94 -2.16
N ILE A 311 0.70 -7.70 -0.86
CA ILE A 311 -0.32 -8.06 0.14
C ILE A 311 -1.57 -7.18 -0.02
N GLN A 312 -1.40 -5.86 -0.13
CA GLN A 312 -2.56 -4.98 -0.27
C GLN A 312 -3.27 -5.15 -1.62
N ALA A 313 -2.57 -5.60 -2.68
CA ALA A 313 -3.14 -5.86 -4.00
C ALA A 313 -4.25 -6.94 -3.99
N PHE A 314 -4.34 -7.77 -2.95
CA PHE A 314 -5.46 -8.69 -2.76
C PHE A 314 -6.78 -8.00 -2.40
N PHE A 315 -6.72 -6.75 -1.90
CA PHE A 315 -7.88 -6.02 -1.40
C PHE A 315 -7.96 -4.60 -1.95
N ASN A 316 -7.17 -4.31 -2.98
CA ASN A 316 -7.06 -2.99 -3.57
C ASN A 316 -7.04 -3.05 -5.10
N ILE A 317 -7.16 -1.90 -5.71
CA ILE A 317 -7.12 -1.74 -7.16
C ILE A 317 -5.78 -1.18 -7.61
N SER A 318 -5.31 -1.63 -8.77
CA SER A 318 -4.22 -0.99 -9.48
C SER A 318 -4.66 0.41 -9.95
N SER A 319 -3.94 1.42 -9.54
CA SER A 319 -4.20 2.80 -9.96
C SER A 319 -2.96 3.45 -10.57
N VAL A 320 -3.18 4.42 -11.44
CA VAL A 320 -2.10 5.20 -12.06
C VAL A 320 -1.28 5.95 -11.00
N THR A 321 -1.86 6.19 -9.83
CA THR A 321 -1.21 6.90 -8.72
C THR A 321 -0.39 5.98 -7.82
N SER A 322 -0.80 4.74 -7.60
CA SER A 322 -0.12 3.79 -6.67
C SER A 322 0.84 2.83 -7.38
N SER A 323 0.46 2.28 -8.53
CA SER A 323 1.25 1.29 -9.26
C SER A 323 2.66 1.75 -9.66
N PRO A 324 2.94 3.03 -9.98
CA PRO A 324 4.29 3.51 -10.24
C PRO A 324 5.29 3.18 -9.13
N TYR A 325 4.88 3.28 -7.88
CA TYR A 325 5.75 2.99 -6.72
C TYR A 325 6.13 1.51 -6.65
N PHE A 326 5.20 0.62 -6.96
CA PHE A 326 5.49 -0.81 -7.10
C PHE A 326 6.51 -1.10 -8.19
N TRP A 327 6.33 -0.54 -9.39
CA TRP A 327 7.22 -0.80 -10.52
C TRP A 327 8.62 -0.25 -10.31
N ILE A 328 8.76 0.94 -9.71
CA ILE A 328 10.06 1.48 -9.29
C ILE A 328 10.71 0.57 -8.24
N ALA A 329 9.97 0.16 -7.21
CA ALA A 329 10.47 -0.70 -6.16
C ALA A 329 10.89 -2.07 -6.72
N ALA A 330 10.10 -2.68 -7.59
CA ALA A 330 10.46 -3.91 -8.27
C ALA A 330 11.75 -3.74 -9.10
N GLY A 331 11.88 -2.64 -9.85
CA GLY A 331 13.10 -2.31 -10.58
C GLY A 331 14.33 -2.18 -9.67
N LEU A 332 14.16 -1.54 -8.51
CA LEU A 332 15.22 -1.46 -7.49
C LEU A 332 15.62 -2.83 -6.96
N VAL A 333 14.68 -3.76 -6.71
CA VAL A 333 15.00 -5.15 -6.34
C VAL A 333 15.91 -5.78 -7.40
N TRP A 334 15.62 -5.56 -8.69
CA TRP A 334 16.39 -6.11 -9.77
C TRP A 334 17.75 -5.42 -9.95
N SER A 335 17.91 -4.16 -9.55
CA SER A 335 19.17 -3.41 -9.66
C SER A 335 20.32 -4.01 -8.83
N PHE A 336 20.01 -4.72 -7.74
CA PHE A 336 21.04 -5.35 -6.90
C PHE A 336 21.72 -6.56 -7.57
N THR A 337 21.13 -7.12 -8.60
CA THR A 337 21.70 -8.29 -9.31
C THR A 337 22.52 -7.88 -10.53
N ALA A 338 22.41 -6.64 -11.00
CA ALA A 338 23.14 -6.14 -12.16
C ALA A 338 24.64 -5.86 -11.90
N VAL A 339 25.07 -5.86 -10.64
CA VAL A 339 26.44 -5.47 -10.25
C VAL A 339 27.43 -6.65 -10.23
N LYS A 340 27.00 -7.85 -10.58
CA LYS A 340 27.87 -9.08 -10.53
C LYS A 340 28.25 -9.66 -11.89
N SER A 341 28.08 -8.88 -12.98
CA SER A 341 28.57 -9.33 -14.30
C SER A 341 29.74 -8.47 -14.77
#